data_40e8b4657b6c4ea3b069e88cb137c382
#
_entry.id   40e8b4657b6c4ea3b069e88cb137c382
#
_cell.length_a   1.000
_cell.length_b   1.000
_cell.length_c   1.000
_cell.angle_alpha   90.00
_cell.angle_beta   90.00
_cell.angle_gamma   90.00
#
_symmetry.space_group_name_H-M   'P 1'
#
loop_
_entity.id
_entity.type
_entity.pdbx_description
1 polymer ?
#
loop_
_entity_poly.entity_id
_entity_poly.type
_entity_poly.pdbx_seq_one_letter_code
_entity_poly.pdbx_strand_id
1 'polypeptide(L)'
;MEKKKELKTNNNATLNNNATLKNVVKGILISFLITVILLFIYALFLTFTNIGENTITPVIIVCTAISILIGSSIGNRKIEKNGMANGAFIGGGYILVLYLTSSLLSANFSINFKTIIMIVVGIIFGIIGGIIGVNSKK
;
A
#
# COMPACT_ATOMS: atom_id res chain seq x y z
N MET A 1 29.76 25.56 18.61
CA MET A 1 29.03 25.78 17.35
C MET A 1 28.64 24.45 16.65
N GLU A 2 29.49 23.44 16.67
CA GLU A 2 29.22 22.10 16.09
C GLU A 2 28.03 21.38 16.76
N LYS A 3 28.00 21.30 18.09
CA LYS A 3 26.89 20.66 18.83
C LYS A 3 25.50 21.22 18.50
N LYS A 4 25.42 22.53 18.19
CA LYS A 4 24.17 23.19 17.83
C LYS A 4 23.75 22.87 16.39
N LYS A 5 24.70 22.57 15.51
CA LYS A 5 24.48 22.11 14.14
C LYS A 5 24.00 20.64 14.13
N GLU A 6 24.64 19.78 14.92
CA GLU A 6 24.26 18.38 15.06
C GLU A 6 22.86 18.20 15.64
N LEU A 7 22.49 18.99 16.67
CA LEU A 7 21.13 18.99 17.25
C LEU A 7 20.07 19.44 16.25
N LYS A 8 20.36 20.45 15.41
CA LYS A 8 19.44 20.89 14.37
C LYS A 8 19.30 19.85 13.25
N THR A 9 20.38 19.19 12.87
CA THR A 9 20.39 18.15 11.85
C THR A 9 19.60 16.92 12.34
N ASN A 10 19.79 16.55 13.61
CA ASN A 10 19.10 15.41 14.22
C ASN A 10 17.60 15.66 14.40
N ASN A 11 17.22 16.87 14.82
CA ASN A 11 15.81 17.26 14.93
C ASN A 11 15.10 17.33 13.56
N ASN A 12 15.79 17.80 12.51
CA ASN A 12 15.23 17.84 11.17
C ASN A 12 15.08 16.43 10.57
N ALA A 13 16.02 15.51 10.86
CA ALA A 13 15.95 14.12 10.44
C ALA A 13 14.78 13.37 11.11
N THR A 14 14.57 13.59 12.41
CA THR A 14 13.46 12.96 13.16
C THR A 14 12.10 13.50 12.73
N LEU A 15 11.97 14.80 12.49
CA LEU A 15 10.74 15.41 11.98
C LEU A 15 10.40 14.93 10.57
N ASN A 16 11.41 14.73 9.72
CA ASN A 16 11.22 14.26 8.36
C ASN A 16 10.82 12.75 8.34
N ASN A 17 11.39 11.94 9.23
CA ASN A 17 11.02 10.54 9.38
C ASN A 17 9.58 10.38 9.89
N ASN A 18 9.14 11.19 10.84
CA ASN A 18 7.79 11.15 11.37
C ASN A 18 6.74 11.57 10.32
N ALA A 19 7.05 12.58 9.50
CA ALA A 19 6.19 13.01 8.40
C ALA A 19 6.08 11.93 7.31
N THR A 20 7.18 11.27 6.99
CA THR A 20 7.22 10.16 6.04
C THR A 20 6.41 8.96 6.54
N LEU A 21 6.59 8.57 7.80
CA LEU A 21 5.86 7.48 8.43
C LEU A 21 4.34 7.75 8.43
N LYS A 22 3.93 8.96 8.78
CA LYS A 22 2.52 9.38 8.75
C LYS A 22 1.93 9.28 7.35
N ASN A 23 2.69 9.66 6.33
CA ASN A 23 2.25 9.58 4.94
C ASN A 23 2.16 8.13 4.44
N VAL A 24 3.10 7.26 4.84
CA VAL A 24 3.06 5.83 4.54
C VAL A 24 1.84 5.17 5.17
N VAL A 25 1.59 5.40 6.45
CA VAL A 25 0.40 4.87 7.15
C VAL A 25 -0.88 5.35 6.49
N LYS A 26 -0.94 6.63 6.13
CA LYS A 26 -2.08 7.21 5.40
C LYS A 26 -2.27 6.53 4.04
N GLY A 27 -1.20 6.28 3.31
CA GLY A 27 -1.24 5.56 2.03
C GLY A 27 -1.81 4.15 2.18
N ILE A 28 -1.38 3.40 3.20
CA ILE A 28 -1.88 2.06 3.52
C ILE A 28 -3.38 2.09 3.84
N LEU A 29 -3.83 3.02 4.70
CA LEU A 29 -5.24 3.17 5.06
C LEU A 29 -6.12 3.50 3.85
N ILE A 30 -5.66 4.40 2.98
CA ILE A 30 -6.38 4.76 1.75
C ILE A 30 -6.45 3.55 0.82
N SER A 31 -5.36 2.82 0.63
CA SER A 31 -5.35 1.59 -0.18
C SER A 31 -6.37 0.58 0.36
N PHE A 32 -6.39 0.39 1.67
CA PHE A 32 -7.33 -0.54 2.32
C PHE A 32 -8.79 -0.14 2.08
N LEU A 33 -9.10 1.14 2.25
CA LEU A 33 -10.45 1.66 2.05
C LEU A 33 -10.91 1.51 0.59
N ILE A 34 -10.03 1.80 -0.37
CA ILE A 34 -10.32 1.61 -1.80
C ILE A 34 -10.56 0.13 -2.11
N THR A 35 -9.76 -0.76 -1.55
CA THR A 35 -9.94 -2.21 -1.75
C THR A 35 -11.29 -2.68 -1.24
N VAL A 36 -11.70 -2.25 -0.05
CA VAL A 36 -13.01 -2.61 0.51
C VAL A 36 -14.14 -2.14 -0.41
N ILE A 37 -14.07 -0.92 -0.93
CA ILE A 37 -15.06 -0.38 -1.85
C ILE A 37 -15.09 -1.19 -3.15
N LEU A 38 -13.93 -1.47 -3.76
CA LEU A 38 -13.85 -2.23 -5.01
C LEU A 38 -14.36 -3.66 -4.83
N LEU A 39 -14.02 -4.32 -3.73
CA LEU A 39 -14.50 -5.66 -3.44
C LEU A 39 -16.00 -5.69 -3.16
N PHE A 40 -16.54 -4.65 -2.51
CA PHE A 40 -17.96 -4.53 -2.29
C PHE A 40 -18.73 -4.40 -3.62
N ILE A 41 -18.25 -3.54 -4.53
CA ILE A 41 -18.81 -3.40 -5.88
C ILE A 41 -18.72 -4.73 -6.62
N TYR A 42 -17.57 -5.41 -6.56
CA TYR A 42 -17.39 -6.71 -7.20
C TYR A 42 -18.34 -7.77 -6.63
N ALA A 43 -18.55 -7.81 -5.32
CA ALA A 43 -19.48 -8.73 -4.68
C ALA A 43 -20.92 -8.51 -5.16
N LEU A 44 -21.35 -7.25 -5.36
CA LEU A 44 -22.63 -6.95 -5.96
C LEU A 44 -22.72 -7.49 -7.39
N PHE A 45 -21.68 -7.29 -8.21
CA PHE A 45 -21.64 -7.85 -9.56
C PHE A 45 -21.74 -9.37 -9.55
N LEU A 46 -21.05 -10.05 -8.62
CA LEU A 46 -21.10 -11.50 -8.50
C LEU A 46 -22.52 -12.00 -8.17
N THR A 47 -23.25 -11.27 -7.33
CA THR A 47 -24.61 -11.62 -6.90
C THR A 47 -25.61 -11.52 -8.06
N PHE A 48 -25.43 -10.53 -8.95
CA PHE A 48 -26.34 -10.30 -10.09
C PHE A 48 -25.93 -11.03 -11.36
N THR A 49 -24.74 -11.66 -11.40
CA THR A 49 -24.22 -12.31 -12.60
C THR A 49 -23.77 -13.73 -12.25
N ASN A 50 -24.13 -14.71 -13.06
CA ASN A 50 -23.68 -16.11 -12.91
C ASN A 50 -22.20 -16.29 -13.35
N ILE A 51 -21.30 -15.49 -12.76
CA ILE A 51 -19.86 -15.58 -13.04
C ILE A 51 -19.28 -16.70 -12.16
N GLY A 52 -18.53 -17.61 -12.77
CA GLY A 52 -17.90 -18.72 -12.05
C GLY A 52 -16.90 -18.25 -11.00
N GLU A 53 -16.86 -18.97 -9.88
CA GLU A 53 -15.95 -18.69 -8.74
C GLU A 53 -14.45 -18.62 -9.13
N ASN A 54 -14.07 -19.22 -10.26
CA ASN A 54 -12.70 -19.16 -10.78
C ASN A 54 -12.22 -17.73 -11.09
N THR A 55 -13.14 -16.79 -11.30
CA THR A 55 -12.83 -15.38 -11.60
C THR A 55 -12.49 -14.56 -10.36
N ILE A 56 -12.83 -15.05 -9.16
CA ILE A 56 -12.64 -14.34 -7.90
C ILE A 56 -11.16 -14.05 -7.66
N THR A 57 -10.30 -15.05 -7.79
CA THR A 57 -8.87 -14.92 -7.51
C THR A 57 -8.16 -13.87 -8.38
N PRO A 58 -8.28 -13.88 -9.73
CA PRO A 58 -7.63 -12.86 -10.56
C PRO A 58 -8.21 -11.47 -10.33
N VAL A 59 -9.50 -11.34 -10.09
CA VAL A 59 -10.13 -10.03 -9.82
C VAL A 59 -9.63 -9.44 -8.51
N ILE A 60 -9.50 -10.22 -7.45
CA ILE A 60 -8.93 -9.75 -6.18
C ILE A 60 -7.51 -9.21 -6.38
N ILE A 61 -6.67 -9.91 -7.15
CA ILE A 61 -5.29 -9.46 -7.43
C ILE A 61 -5.30 -8.12 -8.16
N VAL A 62 -6.12 -7.96 -9.19
CA VAL A 62 -6.23 -6.71 -9.95
C VAL A 62 -6.77 -5.58 -9.09
N CYS A 63 -7.84 -5.79 -8.34
CA CYS A 63 -8.40 -4.81 -7.42
C CYS A 63 -7.38 -4.36 -6.36
N THR A 64 -6.63 -5.30 -5.80
CA THR A 64 -5.56 -5.02 -4.83
C THR A 64 -4.45 -4.18 -5.46
N ALA A 65 -3.99 -4.54 -6.67
CA ALA A 65 -2.96 -3.80 -7.39
C ALA A 65 -3.37 -2.36 -7.67
N ILE A 66 -4.58 -2.13 -8.15
CA ILE A 66 -5.14 -0.80 -8.40
C ILE A 66 -5.25 0.01 -7.11
N SER A 67 -5.73 -0.62 -6.03
CA SER A 67 -5.88 0.02 -4.73
C SER A 67 -4.54 0.49 -4.16
N ILE A 68 -3.50 -0.35 -4.24
CA ILE A 68 -2.14 -0.01 -3.81
C ILE A 68 -1.59 1.14 -4.66
N LEU A 69 -1.78 1.10 -5.98
CA LEU A 69 -1.31 2.12 -6.90
C LEU A 69 -1.92 3.50 -6.56
N ILE A 70 -3.22 3.56 -6.36
CA ILE A 70 -3.93 4.80 -6.00
C ILE A 70 -3.55 5.26 -4.59
N GLY A 71 -3.57 4.37 -3.60
CA GLY A 71 -3.23 4.69 -2.22
C GLY A 71 -1.78 5.13 -2.05
N SER A 72 -0.84 4.47 -2.74
CA SER A 72 0.56 4.86 -2.77
C SER A 72 0.75 6.21 -3.46
N SER A 73 0.04 6.47 -4.55
CA SER A 73 0.07 7.76 -5.24
C SER A 73 -0.41 8.89 -4.32
N ILE A 74 -1.53 8.73 -3.64
CA ILE A 74 -2.08 9.74 -2.72
C ILE A 74 -1.19 9.91 -1.48
N GLY A 75 -0.69 8.81 -0.92
CA GLY A 75 0.21 8.83 0.25
C GLY A 75 1.51 9.59 -0.04
N ASN A 76 2.04 9.49 -1.25
CA ASN A 76 3.31 10.10 -1.63
C ASN A 76 3.19 11.52 -2.19
N ARG A 77 1.99 12.05 -2.41
CA ARG A 77 1.81 13.43 -2.94
C ARG A 77 2.47 14.52 -2.12
N LYS A 78 2.64 14.32 -0.82
CA LYS A 78 3.25 15.30 0.10
C LYS A 78 4.75 15.07 0.33
N ILE A 79 5.32 14.03 -0.27
CA ILE A 79 6.73 13.65 -0.10
C ILE A 79 7.54 14.22 -1.25
N GLU A 80 8.65 14.90 -0.93
CA GLU A 80 9.48 15.57 -1.94
C GLU A 80 10.56 14.68 -2.54
N LYS A 81 10.98 13.66 -1.80
CA LYS A 81 12.07 12.75 -2.21
C LYS A 81 11.71 11.31 -1.85
N ASN A 82 12.30 10.37 -2.58
CA ASN A 82 12.18 8.92 -2.30
C ASN A 82 10.76 8.34 -2.45
N GLY A 83 9.96 8.85 -3.41
CA GLY A 83 8.64 8.31 -3.69
C GLY A 83 8.64 6.80 -4.02
N MET A 84 9.70 6.32 -4.67
CA MET A 84 9.91 4.91 -4.98
C MET A 84 10.03 4.05 -3.70
N ALA A 85 10.92 4.45 -2.77
CA ALA A 85 11.10 3.73 -1.51
C ALA A 85 9.83 3.78 -0.65
N ASN A 86 9.22 4.95 -0.51
CA ASN A 86 7.98 5.11 0.25
C ASN A 86 6.81 4.34 -0.37
N GLY A 87 6.75 4.30 -1.71
CA GLY A 87 5.77 3.49 -2.43
C GLY A 87 5.95 2.00 -2.17
N ALA A 88 7.19 1.50 -2.16
CA ALA A 88 7.51 0.12 -1.79
C ALA A 88 7.06 -0.21 -0.35
N PHE A 89 7.28 0.70 0.60
CA PHE A 89 6.81 0.55 1.99
C PHE A 89 5.29 0.55 2.08
N ILE A 90 4.60 1.37 1.31
CA ILE A 90 3.13 1.37 1.28
C ILE A 90 2.62 0.05 0.70
N GLY A 91 3.15 -0.40 -0.43
CA GLY A 91 2.73 -1.65 -1.06
C GLY A 91 3.04 -2.89 -0.21
N GLY A 92 4.28 -2.99 0.30
CA GLY A 92 4.68 -4.07 1.20
C GLY A 92 3.91 -4.07 2.51
N GLY A 93 3.77 -2.90 3.14
CA GLY A 93 3.01 -2.73 4.38
C GLY A 93 1.53 -3.08 4.21
N TYR A 94 0.94 -2.69 3.08
CA TYR A 94 -0.45 -3.06 2.77
C TYR A 94 -0.65 -4.58 2.67
N ILE A 95 0.22 -5.28 1.93
CA ILE A 95 0.15 -6.74 1.82
C ILE A 95 0.38 -7.41 3.17
N LEU A 96 1.30 -6.87 3.99
CA LEU A 96 1.54 -7.36 5.34
C LEU A 96 0.29 -7.22 6.22
N VAL A 97 -0.40 -6.09 6.17
CA VAL A 97 -1.66 -5.88 6.89
C VAL A 97 -2.73 -6.86 6.41
N LEU A 98 -2.88 -7.06 5.09
CA LEU A 98 -3.80 -8.04 4.55
C LEU A 98 -3.47 -9.47 5.01
N TYR A 99 -2.19 -9.83 4.98
CA TYR A 99 -1.73 -11.14 5.43
C TYR A 99 -2.03 -11.37 6.92
N LEU A 100 -1.73 -10.39 7.77
CA LEU A 100 -2.03 -10.46 9.20
C LEU A 100 -3.54 -10.59 9.45
N THR A 101 -4.35 -9.80 8.75
CA THR A 101 -5.82 -9.86 8.86
C THR A 101 -6.35 -11.22 8.42
N SER A 102 -5.87 -11.73 7.30
CA SER A 102 -6.25 -13.05 6.80
C SER A 102 -5.80 -14.18 7.73
N SER A 103 -4.59 -14.09 8.26
CA SER A 103 -4.03 -15.06 9.20
C SER A 103 -4.79 -15.10 10.52
N LEU A 104 -5.23 -13.93 11.01
CA LEU A 104 -6.04 -13.83 12.23
C LEU A 104 -7.42 -14.48 12.07
N LEU A 105 -8.05 -14.27 10.90
CA LEU A 105 -9.36 -14.83 10.58
C LEU A 105 -9.33 -16.34 10.32
N SER A 106 -8.25 -16.83 9.71
CA SER A 106 -8.13 -18.23 9.32
C SER A 106 -7.42 -19.10 10.36
N ALA A 107 -6.84 -18.49 11.42
CA ALA A 107 -5.99 -19.14 12.45
C ALA A 107 -4.86 -20.00 11.86
N ASN A 108 -4.47 -19.75 10.61
CA ASN A 108 -3.44 -20.47 9.86
C ASN A 108 -2.36 -19.52 9.33
N PHE A 109 -1.14 -19.67 9.84
CA PHE A 109 0.04 -18.94 9.38
C PHE A 109 0.77 -19.77 8.31
N SER A 110 0.21 -19.92 7.13
CA SER A 110 0.88 -20.60 6.03
C SER A 110 1.34 -19.58 4.98
N ILE A 111 2.63 -19.49 4.78
CA ILE A 111 3.23 -18.72 3.69
C ILE A 111 3.27 -19.63 2.47
N ASN A 112 2.32 -19.45 1.57
CA ASN A 112 2.25 -20.15 0.31
C ASN A 112 2.96 -19.37 -0.80
N PHE A 113 3.36 -20.05 -1.87
CA PHE A 113 3.93 -19.42 -3.08
C PHE A 113 3.05 -18.26 -3.60
N LYS A 114 1.75 -18.37 -3.46
CA LYS A 114 0.76 -17.32 -3.79
C LYS A 114 0.97 -16.04 -2.96
N THR A 115 1.30 -16.17 -1.68
CA THR A 115 1.60 -15.03 -0.79
C THR A 115 2.86 -14.29 -1.25
N ILE A 116 3.88 -15.02 -1.69
CA ILE A 116 5.12 -14.43 -2.20
C ILE A 116 4.85 -13.61 -3.47
N ILE A 117 4.06 -14.15 -4.40
CA ILE A 117 3.65 -13.43 -5.61
C ILE A 117 2.89 -12.15 -5.25
N MET A 118 1.96 -12.21 -4.31
CA MET A 118 1.21 -11.03 -3.86
C MET A 118 2.12 -9.95 -3.26
N ILE A 119 3.13 -10.34 -2.47
CA ILE A 119 4.12 -9.40 -1.91
C ILE A 119 4.88 -8.69 -3.03
N VAL A 120 5.37 -9.43 -4.01
CA VAL A 120 6.12 -8.89 -5.16
C VAL A 120 5.24 -7.92 -5.96
N VAL A 121 4.02 -8.33 -6.28
CA VAL A 121 3.04 -7.48 -6.97
C VAL A 121 2.74 -6.22 -6.17
N GLY A 122 2.50 -6.34 -4.88
CA GLY A 122 2.23 -5.20 -3.99
C GLY A 122 3.38 -4.19 -3.97
N ILE A 123 4.62 -4.66 -3.89
CA ILE A 123 5.82 -3.80 -3.91
C ILE A 123 5.95 -3.10 -5.26
N ILE A 124 5.80 -3.81 -6.39
CA ILE A 124 5.91 -3.24 -7.74
C ILE A 124 4.86 -2.14 -7.95
N PHE A 125 3.59 -2.43 -7.68
CA PHE A 125 2.52 -1.44 -7.82
C PHE A 125 2.63 -0.31 -6.80
N GLY A 126 3.16 -0.58 -5.61
CA GLY A 126 3.49 0.43 -4.61
C GLY A 126 4.56 1.40 -5.12
N ILE A 127 5.65 0.90 -5.71
CA ILE A 127 6.71 1.69 -6.32
C ILE A 127 6.16 2.58 -7.43
N ILE A 128 5.41 2.01 -8.37
CA ILE A 128 4.82 2.74 -9.50
C ILE A 128 3.89 3.85 -8.97
N GLY A 129 3.00 3.54 -8.03
CA GLY A 129 2.12 4.51 -7.39
C GLY A 129 2.90 5.60 -6.65
N GLY A 130 3.98 5.24 -5.97
CA GLY A 130 4.86 6.17 -5.28
C GLY A 130 5.54 7.17 -6.22
N ILE A 131 6.04 6.70 -7.36
CA ILE A 131 6.62 7.55 -8.41
C ILE A 131 5.57 8.51 -8.97
N ILE A 132 4.39 7.99 -9.31
CA ILE A 132 3.28 8.80 -9.82
C ILE A 132 2.87 9.85 -8.78
N GLY A 133 2.79 9.47 -7.49
CA GLY A 133 2.41 10.37 -6.41
C GLY A 133 3.35 11.56 -6.27
N VAL A 134 4.65 11.32 -6.28
CA VAL A 134 5.67 12.39 -6.19
C VAL A 134 5.67 13.25 -7.45
N ASN A 135 5.46 12.66 -8.62
CA ASN A 135 5.46 13.39 -9.90
C ASN A 135 4.15 14.14 -10.17
N SER A 136 3.04 13.76 -9.52
CA SER A 136 1.73 14.41 -9.65
C SER A 136 1.60 15.72 -8.83
N LYS A 137 2.71 16.27 -8.34
CA LYS A 137 2.72 17.60 -7.74
C LYS A 137 2.57 18.66 -8.84
N LYS A 138 1.37 19.18 -8.95
CA LYS A 138 1.09 20.49 -9.58
C LYS A 138 0.54 21.41 -8.55
#